data_81172df799ac2ccf0ff83be7e5012387
#
_entry.id   81172df799ac2ccf0ff83be7e5012387
#
_cell.length_a   1.000
_cell.length_b   1.000
_cell.length_c   1.000
_cell.angle_alpha   90.00
_cell.angle_beta   90.00
_cell.angle_gamma   90.00
#
_symmetry.space_group_name_H-M   'P 1'
#
loop_
_entity.id
_entity.type
_entity.pdbx_description
1 polymer ?
#
loop_
_entity_poly.entity_id
_entity_poly.type
_entity_poly.pdbx_seq_one_letter_code
_entity_poly.pdbx_strand_id
1 'polypeptide(L)'
;MDRTTQAVTEELTSGRVQRAAAMARKYMPGKPSDAFTNAADSFHDAMADYGEDVKGDFSAQGRLEEIPISLEAPIRKVKEAAAALVQLINADDEIIDPDENAERARVKGAVQEIATTAGKLLKMGNEHVLWYEPTFSTLHLAPLSVSHVLRSNLLTQNPVIATSATLTVGNNFDAMARSIGFVVGSDADEEIKPGEIDPANLQMLDVGSPFDFANQGV
;
A
#
# COMPACT_ATOMS: atom_id res chain seq x y z
N MET A 1 -2.55 2.07 -14.66
CA MET A 1 -2.06 2.31 -13.28
C MET A 1 -0.55 2.50 -13.37
N ASP A 2 -0.01 3.56 -12.82
CA ASP A 2 1.43 3.80 -12.82
C ASP A 2 2.14 2.75 -11.94
N ARG A 3 3.35 2.32 -12.35
CA ARG A 3 4.15 1.33 -11.59
C ARG A 3 4.43 1.76 -10.16
N THR A 4 4.57 3.06 -9.92
CA THR A 4 4.79 3.60 -8.57
C THR A 4 3.55 3.43 -7.69
N THR A 5 2.36 3.69 -8.23
CA THR A 5 1.10 3.46 -7.51
C THR A 5 0.92 1.98 -7.19
N GLN A 6 1.28 1.10 -8.13
CA GLN A 6 1.22 -0.34 -7.93
C GLN A 6 2.17 -0.82 -6.81
N ALA A 7 3.36 -0.21 -6.70
CA ALA A 7 4.33 -0.53 -5.65
C ALA A 7 3.91 -0.12 -4.23
N VAL A 8 2.97 0.83 -4.10
CA VAL A 8 2.45 1.33 -2.81
C VAL A 8 1.00 0.93 -2.56
N THR A 9 0.40 0.11 -3.44
CA THR A 9 -0.94 -0.43 -3.26
C THR A 9 -0.89 -1.59 -2.27
N GLU A 10 -1.70 -1.48 -1.23
CA GLU A 10 -1.91 -2.57 -0.27
C GLU A 10 -3.03 -3.48 -0.77
N GLU A 11 -2.86 -4.78 -0.63
CA GLU A 11 -3.82 -5.78 -1.11
C GLU A 11 -4.18 -6.76 0.00
N LEU A 12 -5.46 -6.85 0.33
CA LEU A 12 -5.98 -7.84 1.26
C LEU A 12 -6.88 -8.84 0.51
N THR A 13 -6.30 -10.00 0.20
CA THR A 13 -6.99 -11.09 -0.52
C THR A 13 -7.37 -12.18 0.47
N SER A 14 -8.58 -12.71 0.38
CA SER A 14 -9.05 -13.79 1.27
C SER A 14 -8.12 -15.01 1.20
N GLY A 15 -7.66 -15.39 0.01
CA GLY A 15 -6.72 -16.49 -0.17
C GLY A 15 -5.33 -16.26 0.45
N ARG A 16 -4.84 -15.00 0.53
CA ARG A 16 -3.58 -14.69 1.25
C ARG A 16 -3.76 -14.86 2.75
N VAL A 17 -4.88 -14.37 3.28
CA VAL A 17 -5.19 -14.50 4.72
C VAL A 17 -5.29 -15.96 5.12
N GLN A 18 -6.02 -16.80 4.37
CA GLN A 18 -6.12 -18.24 4.61
C GLN A 18 -4.76 -18.95 4.52
N ARG A 19 -3.92 -18.64 3.52
CA ARG A 19 -2.58 -19.22 3.43
C ARG A 19 -1.70 -18.85 4.61
N ALA A 20 -1.73 -17.60 5.05
CA ALA A 20 -0.99 -17.15 6.22
C ALA A 20 -1.47 -17.86 7.50
N ALA A 21 -2.79 -18.05 7.66
CA ALA A 21 -3.37 -18.80 8.78
C ALA A 21 -2.95 -20.27 8.77
N ALA A 22 -2.98 -20.94 7.61
CA ALA A 22 -2.53 -22.32 7.46
C ALA A 22 -1.03 -22.48 7.78
N MET A 23 -0.18 -21.56 7.34
CA MET A 23 1.25 -21.53 7.68
C MET A 23 1.46 -21.37 9.19
N ALA A 24 0.75 -20.42 9.80
CA ALA A 24 0.82 -20.16 11.23
C ALA A 24 0.36 -21.37 12.06
N ARG A 25 -0.72 -22.03 11.66
CA ARG A 25 -1.23 -23.22 12.34
C ARG A 25 -0.27 -24.39 12.25
N LYS A 26 0.43 -24.55 11.12
CA LYS A 26 1.45 -25.58 10.98
C LYS A 26 2.66 -25.32 11.87
N TYR A 27 3.10 -24.06 11.97
CA TYR A 27 4.27 -23.64 12.76
C TYR A 27 3.99 -23.65 14.27
N MET A 28 2.87 -23.08 14.69
CA MET A 28 2.48 -22.93 16.10
C MET A 28 1.03 -23.44 16.31
N PRO A 29 0.80 -24.77 16.39
CA PRO A 29 -0.54 -25.29 16.59
C PRO A 29 -1.09 -24.91 17.97
N GLY A 30 -2.37 -24.55 18.03
CA GLY A 30 -3.06 -24.24 19.27
C GLY A 30 -3.95 -23.00 19.20
N LYS A 31 -4.49 -22.56 20.36
CA LYS A 31 -5.51 -21.52 20.42
C LYS A 31 -5.20 -20.24 19.64
N PRO A 32 -3.98 -19.70 19.64
CA PRO A 32 -3.71 -18.44 18.91
C PRO A 32 -3.82 -18.60 17.39
N SER A 33 -3.28 -19.68 16.83
CA SER A 33 -3.37 -19.96 15.39
C SER A 33 -4.77 -20.42 15.00
N ASP A 34 -5.50 -21.11 15.88
CA ASP A 34 -6.91 -21.44 15.67
C ASP A 34 -7.78 -20.17 15.63
N ALA A 35 -7.51 -19.19 16.50
CA ALA A 35 -8.20 -17.91 16.47
C ALA A 35 -7.95 -17.16 15.15
N PHE A 36 -6.71 -17.16 14.66
CA PHE A 36 -6.39 -16.55 13.37
C PHE A 36 -7.01 -17.32 12.20
N THR A 37 -7.05 -18.64 12.24
CA THR A 37 -7.75 -19.48 11.24
C THR A 37 -9.24 -19.15 11.20
N ASN A 38 -9.91 -19.10 12.36
CA ASN A 38 -11.33 -18.74 12.44
C ASN A 38 -11.61 -17.32 11.91
N ALA A 39 -10.71 -16.38 12.18
CA ALA A 39 -10.81 -15.02 11.64
C ALA A 39 -10.63 -15.01 10.11
N ALA A 40 -9.70 -15.82 9.59
CA ALA A 40 -9.46 -15.96 8.15
C ALA A 40 -10.66 -16.57 7.42
N ASP A 41 -11.29 -17.58 8.00
CA ASP A 41 -12.49 -18.22 7.45
C ASP A 41 -13.68 -17.24 7.46
N SER A 42 -13.91 -16.55 8.60
CA SER A 42 -14.94 -15.50 8.67
C SER A 42 -14.74 -14.39 7.66
N PHE A 43 -13.48 -14.01 7.40
CA PHE A 43 -13.17 -13.00 6.38
C PHE A 43 -13.39 -13.53 4.97
N HIS A 44 -13.03 -14.79 4.72
CA HIS A 44 -13.28 -15.45 3.43
C HIS A 44 -14.77 -15.47 3.10
N ASP A 45 -15.59 -15.93 4.04
CA ASP A 45 -17.05 -16.00 3.89
C ASP A 45 -17.64 -14.60 3.62
N ALA A 46 -17.25 -13.61 4.43
CA ALA A 46 -17.72 -12.23 4.25
C ALA A 46 -17.31 -11.62 2.90
N MET A 47 -16.10 -11.93 2.41
CA MET A 47 -15.66 -11.49 1.08
C MET A 47 -16.41 -12.18 -0.05
N ALA A 48 -16.76 -13.46 0.12
CA ALA A 48 -17.58 -14.21 -0.84
C ALA A 48 -19.02 -13.66 -0.89
N ASP A 49 -19.63 -13.44 0.27
CA ASP A 49 -20.99 -12.86 0.37
C ASP A 49 -21.01 -11.46 -0.25
N TYR A 50 -20.04 -10.61 0.11
CA TYR A 50 -19.93 -9.26 -0.51
C TYR A 50 -19.77 -9.33 -2.03
N GLY A 51 -18.96 -10.27 -2.52
CA GLY A 51 -18.75 -10.47 -3.96
C GLY A 51 -20.04 -10.87 -4.70
N GLU A 52 -20.89 -11.68 -4.09
CA GLU A 52 -22.20 -12.02 -4.67
C GLU A 52 -23.18 -10.85 -4.58
N ASP A 53 -23.18 -10.08 -3.48
CA ASP A 53 -24.04 -8.90 -3.29
C ASP A 53 -23.79 -7.82 -4.33
N VAL A 54 -22.51 -7.59 -4.72
CA VAL A 54 -22.11 -6.58 -5.70
C VAL A 54 -22.07 -7.10 -7.14
N LYS A 55 -22.45 -8.35 -7.36
CA LYS A 55 -22.42 -8.98 -8.68
C LYS A 55 -23.38 -8.30 -9.65
N GLY A 56 -22.82 -7.73 -10.71
CA GLY A 56 -23.60 -6.98 -11.70
C GLY A 56 -23.81 -5.50 -11.35
N ASP A 57 -23.43 -5.06 -10.17
CA ASP A 57 -23.39 -3.65 -9.82
C ASP A 57 -21.99 -3.06 -10.06
N PHE A 58 -21.79 -2.46 -11.22
CA PHE A 58 -20.50 -1.87 -11.60
C PHE A 58 -20.10 -0.68 -10.71
N SER A 59 -21.05 -0.02 -10.04
CA SER A 59 -20.74 1.06 -9.10
C SER A 59 -20.13 0.53 -7.80
N ALA A 60 -20.63 -0.59 -7.31
CA ALA A 60 -20.12 -1.26 -6.11
C ALA A 60 -18.81 -2.05 -6.35
N GLN A 61 -18.50 -2.40 -7.62
CA GLN A 61 -17.23 -3.02 -8.02
C GLN A 61 -16.12 -2.00 -8.31
N GLY A 62 -16.42 -0.71 -8.23
CA GLY A 62 -15.49 0.37 -8.49
C GLY A 62 -14.84 0.90 -7.20
N ARG A 63 -14.60 2.19 -7.20
CA ARG A 63 -14.10 2.93 -6.04
C ARG A 63 -15.13 2.90 -4.90
N LEU A 64 -14.67 2.50 -3.73
CA LEU A 64 -15.44 2.53 -2.50
C LEU A 64 -15.06 3.79 -1.69
N GLU A 65 -16.05 4.48 -1.15
CA GLU A 65 -15.82 5.66 -0.30
C GLU A 65 -15.39 5.26 1.12
N GLU A 66 -15.89 4.10 1.57
CA GLU A 66 -15.58 3.52 2.88
C GLU A 66 -15.55 1.98 2.80
N ILE A 67 -15.04 1.35 3.85
CA ILE A 67 -15.10 -0.11 3.96
C ILE A 67 -16.58 -0.53 4.08
N PRO A 68 -17.05 -1.49 3.25
CA PRO A 68 -18.38 -2.05 3.41
C PRO A 68 -18.62 -2.55 4.83
N ILE A 69 -19.77 -2.21 5.40
CA ILE A 69 -20.12 -2.54 6.80
C ILE A 69 -20.01 -4.06 7.07
N SER A 70 -20.34 -4.89 6.08
CA SER A 70 -20.22 -6.34 6.17
C SER A 70 -18.78 -6.82 6.31
N LEU A 71 -17.79 -6.06 5.82
CA LEU A 71 -16.37 -6.41 5.81
C LEU A 71 -15.59 -5.81 6.98
N GLU A 72 -16.06 -4.74 7.62
CA GLU A 72 -15.33 -4.04 8.67
C GLU A 72 -15.02 -4.96 9.87
N ALA A 73 -16.01 -5.65 10.40
CA ALA A 73 -15.83 -6.54 11.54
C ALA A 73 -14.93 -7.76 11.24
N PRO A 74 -15.08 -8.48 10.09
CA PRO A 74 -14.14 -9.50 9.66
C PRO A 74 -12.69 -9.01 9.52
N ILE A 75 -12.46 -7.86 8.89
CA ILE A 75 -11.11 -7.27 8.75
C ILE A 75 -10.51 -6.96 10.13
N ARG A 76 -11.31 -6.41 11.05
CA ARG A 76 -10.87 -6.13 12.43
C ARG A 76 -10.45 -7.41 13.15
N LYS A 77 -11.23 -8.49 13.05
CA LYS A 77 -10.90 -9.80 13.64
C LYS A 77 -9.60 -10.35 13.08
N VAL A 78 -9.41 -10.29 11.76
CA VAL A 78 -8.16 -10.72 11.10
C VAL A 78 -6.97 -9.93 11.63
N LYS A 79 -7.08 -8.59 11.68
CA LYS A 79 -6.02 -7.73 12.23
C LYS A 79 -5.65 -8.11 13.65
N GLU A 80 -6.65 -8.24 14.54
CA GLU A 80 -6.44 -8.51 15.96
C GLU A 80 -5.83 -9.89 16.19
N ALA A 81 -6.35 -10.93 15.53
CA ALA A 81 -5.84 -12.29 15.65
C ALA A 81 -4.42 -12.41 15.08
N ALA A 82 -4.15 -11.81 13.94
CA ALA A 82 -2.82 -11.79 13.34
C ALA A 82 -1.82 -11.03 14.22
N ALA A 83 -2.17 -9.86 14.75
CA ALA A 83 -1.31 -9.09 15.63
C ALA A 83 -0.99 -9.84 16.94
N ALA A 84 -1.98 -10.50 17.55
CA ALA A 84 -1.78 -11.31 18.74
C ALA A 84 -0.82 -12.48 18.47
N LEU A 85 -0.97 -13.14 17.32
CA LEU A 85 -0.10 -14.24 16.93
C LEU A 85 1.35 -13.78 16.69
N VAL A 86 1.56 -12.62 16.07
CA VAL A 86 2.91 -12.03 15.89
C VAL A 86 3.58 -11.78 17.24
N GLN A 87 2.84 -11.28 18.24
CA GLN A 87 3.39 -11.06 19.58
C GLN A 87 3.86 -12.37 20.22
N LEU A 88 3.12 -13.45 20.04
CA LEU A 88 3.51 -14.76 20.58
C LEU A 88 4.72 -15.35 19.84
N ILE A 89 4.78 -15.22 18.52
CA ILE A 89 5.96 -15.62 17.73
C ILE A 89 7.19 -14.83 18.17
N ASN A 90 7.06 -13.55 18.54
CA ASN A 90 8.16 -12.73 19.04
C ASN A 90 8.62 -13.13 20.44
N ALA A 91 7.73 -13.63 21.29
CA ALA A 91 8.05 -14.02 22.65
C ALA A 91 8.75 -15.39 22.77
N ASP A 92 8.78 -16.14 21.66
CA ASP A 92 9.42 -17.45 21.57
C ASP A 92 10.90 -17.26 21.14
N ASP A 93 11.77 -16.95 22.12
CA ASP A 93 13.17 -16.57 21.85
C ASP A 93 14.17 -17.74 21.86
N GLU A 94 13.74 -18.99 22.11
CA GLU A 94 14.63 -20.16 22.26
C GLU A 94 14.87 -20.95 20.97
N ILE A 95 15.15 -20.31 19.84
CA ILE A 95 15.45 -21.03 18.61
C ILE A 95 16.98 -21.13 18.39
N ILE A 96 17.47 -22.33 18.42
CA ILE A 96 18.90 -22.66 18.24
C ILE A 96 19.18 -23.12 16.78
N ASP A 97 18.15 -23.61 16.05
CA ASP A 97 18.30 -24.13 14.70
C ASP A 97 18.10 -23.04 13.63
N PRO A 98 19.04 -22.85 12.67
CA PRO A 98 18.92 -21.90 11.57
C PRO A 98 17.71 -22.13 10.66
N ASP A 99 17.34 -23.40 10.39
CA ASP A 99 16.20 -23.74 9.52
C ASP A 99 14.87 -23.39 10.20
N GLU A 100 14.76 -23.65 11.49
CA GLU A 100 13.60 -23.27 12.30
C GLU A 100 13.45 -21.75 12.40
N ASN A 101 14.56 -21.04 12.54
CA ASN A 101 14.56 -19.57 12.54
C ASN A 101 14.12 -18.97 11.20
N ALA A 102 14.50 -19.60 10.08
CA ALA A 102 14.06 -19.19 8.75
C ALA A 102 12.53 -19.42 8.56
N GLU A 103 12.03 -20.57 9.04
CA GLU A 103 10.57 -20.83 8.98
C GLU A 103 9.79 -19.85 9.86
N ARG A 104 10.26 -19.58 11.08
CA ARG A 104 9.72 -18.57 11.98
C ARG A 104 9.63 -17.20 11.32
N ALA A 105 10.74 -16.74 10.75
CA ALA A 105 10.81 -15.44 10.09
C ALA A 105 9.81 -15.34 8.92
N ARG A 106 9.65 -16.41 8.14
CA ARG A 106 8.70 -16.50 7.03
C ARG A 106 7.25 -16.44 7.51
N VAL A 107 6.90 -17.21 8.53
CA VAL A 107 5.55 -17.23 9.11
C VAL A 107 5.23 -15.88 9.74
N LYS A 108 6.14 -15.35 10.55
CA LYS A 108 6.01 -14.03 11.17
C LYS A 108 5.80 -12.95 10.12
N GLY A 109 6.63 -12.94 9.05
CA GLY A 109 6.51 -11.96 7.96
C GLY A 109 5.14 -12.01 7.29
N ALA A 110 4.64 -13.20 6.95
CA ALA A 110 3.34 -13.38 6.32
C ALA A 110 2.18 -12.90 7.22
N VAL A 111 2.21 -13.25 8.51
CA VAL A 111 1.16 -12.85 9.47
C VAL A 111 1.23 -11.35 9.77
N GLN A 112 2.44 -10.80 9.93
CA GLN A 112 2.66 -9.37 10.15
C GLN A 112 2.18 -8.52 8.97
N GLU A 113 2.41 -8.97 7.75
CA GLU A 113 1.92 -8.30 6.55
C GLU A 113 0.38 -8.22 6.54
N ILE A 114 -0.30 -9.32 6.85
CA ILE A 114 -1.77 -9.34 6.96
C ILE A 114 -2.25 -8.37 8.05
N ALA A 115 -1.65 -8.39 9.24
CA ALA A 115 -2.01 -7.48 10.33
C ALA A 115 -1.82 -6.00 9.93
N THR A 116 -0.74 -5.69 9.25
CA THR A 116 -0.40 -4.34 8.79
C THR A 116 -1.38 -3.86 7.73
N THR A 117 -1.63 -4.65 6.70
CA THR A 117 -2.54 -4.31 5.60
C THR A 117 -3.98 -4.15 6.10
N ALA A 118 -4.47 -5.08 6.94
CA ALA A 118 -5.78 -4.95 7.57
C ALA A 118 -5.87 -3.68 8.46
N GLY A 119 -4.78 -3.34 9.15
CA GLY A 119 -4.70 -2.13 9.95
C GLY A 119 -4.73 -0.84 9.12
N LYS A 120 -4.09 -0.83 7.94
CA LYS A 120 -4.14 0.30 7.00
C LYS A 120 -5.53 0.48 6.41
N LEU A 121 -6.19 -0.62 6.00
CA LEU A 121 -7.58 -0.59 5.54
C LEU A 121 -8.49 0.06 6.58
N LEU A 122 -8.44 -0.39 7.83
CA LEU A 122 -9.29 0.14 8.92
C LEU A 122 -8.99 1.60 9.31
N LYS A 123 -7.85 2.14 8.87
CA LYS A 123 -7.42 3.52 9.13
C LYS A 123 -7.48 4.39 7.89
N MET A 124 -8.08 3.89 6.79
CA MET A 124 -8.17 4.67 5.56
C MET A 124 -8.84 6.02 5.81
N GLY A 125 -8.38 7.05 5.13
CA GLY A 125 -8.90 8.40 5.15
C GLY A 125 -9.10 8.92 3.73
N ASN A 126 -9.46 10.19 3.62
CA ASN A 126 -9.74 10.86 2.33
C ASN A 126 -8.54 10.90 1.38
N GLU A 127 -7.33 10.65 1.89
CA GLU A 127 -6.09 10.57 1.13
C GLU A 127 -5.86 9.20 0.46
N HIS A 128 -6.81 8.27 0.59
CA HIS A 128 -6.74 6.93 0.03
C HIS A 128 -7.84 6.67 -0.99
N VAL A 129 -7.57 5.72 -1.88
CA VAL A 129 -8.55 5.10 -2.77
C VAL A 129 -8.67 3.63 -2.37
N LEU A 130 -9.90 3.23 -2.06
CA LEU A 130 -10.28 1.85 -1.82
C LEU A 130 -11.08 1.33 -3.02
N TRP A 131 -10.81 0.09 -3.45
CA TRP A 131 -11.66 -0.60 -4.42
C TRP A 131 -11.66 -2.10 -4.17
N TYR A 132 -12.71 -2.75 -4.66
CA TYR A 132 -12.86 -4.20 -4.62
C TYR A 132 -12.66 -4.81 -6.00
N GLU A 133 -11.87 -5.87 -6.07
CA GLU A 133 -11.68 -6.68 -7.28
C GLU A 133 -12.38 -8.04 -7.10
N PRO A 134 -13.48 -8.30 -7.84
CA PRO A 134 -14.27 -9.53 -7.66
C PRO A 134 -13.51 -10.80 -8.07
N THR A 135 -12.69 -10.73 -9.14
CA THR A 135 -12.01 -11.89 -9.72
C THR A 135 -11.16 -12.67 -8.72
N PHE A 136 -10.50 -11.95 -7.81
CA PHE A 136 -9.63 -12.55 -6.79
C PHE A 136 -10.13 -12.30 -5.36
N SER A 137 -11.34 -11.78 -5.20
CA SER A 137 -11.90 -11.39 -3.90
C SER A 137 -10.89 -10.56 -3.10
N THR A 138 -10.45 -9.44 -3.69
CA THR A 138 -9.37 -8.61 -3.15
C THR A 138 -9.86 -7.20 -2.87
N LEU A 139 -9.54 -6.69 -1.68
CA LEU A 139 -9.59 -5.27 -1.36
C LEU A 139 -8.23 -4.64 -1.63
N HIS A 140 -8.24 -3.57 -2.39
CA HIS A 140 -7.05 -2.77 -2.70
C HIS A 140 -7.16 -1.41 -2.05
N LEU A 141 -6.07 -0.94 -1.46
CA LEU A 141 -5.93 0.38 -0.87
C LEU A 141 -4.69 1.05 -1.45
N ALA A 142 -4.86 2.21 -2.08
CA ALA A 142 -3.75 3.01 -2.59
C ALA A 142 -3.84 4.45 -2.07
N PRO A 143 -2.72 5.13 -1.82
CA PRO A 143 -2.73 6.57 -1.55
C PRO A 143 -3.10 7.34 -2.82
N LEU A 144 -3.83 8.44 -2.67
CA LEU A 144 -4.14 9.38 -3.77
C LEU A 144 -2.89 10.06 -4.31
N SER A 145 -1.87 10.24 -3.47
CA SER A 145 -0.60 10.83 -3.84
C SER A 145 0.56 9.99 -3.34
N VAL A 146 1.51 9.74 -4.20
CA VAL A 146 2.77 9.05 -3.87
C VAL A 146 3.89 10.02 -3.48
N SER A 147 3.64 11.32 -3.50
CA SER A 147 4.63 12.37 -3.28
C SER A 147 5.38 12.22 -1.96
N HIS A 148 4.66 11.97 -0.86
CA HIS A 148 5.27 11.75 0.46
C HIS A 148 6.15 10.50 0.49
N VAL A 149 5.70 9.40 -0.12
CA VAL A 149 6.45 8.15 -0.19
C VAL A 149 7.73 8.32 -1.00
N LEU A 150 7.65 8.99 -2.15
CA LEU A 150 8.81 9.30 -2.99
C LEU A 150 9.79 10.23 -2.24
N ARG A 151 9.27 11.26 -1.57
CA ARG A 151 10.11 12.17 -0.78
C ARG A 151 10.89 11.40 0.28
N SER A 152 10.21 10.66 1.16
CA SER A 152 10.84 10.03 2.32
C SER A 152 11.75 8.86 1.97
N ASN A 153 11.46 8.09 0.92
CA ASN A 153 12.21 6.88 0.61
C ASN A 153 13.20 7.01 -0.56
N LEU A 154 13.02 8.01 -1.42
CA LEU A 154 13.86 8.18 -2.60
C LEU A 154 14.64 9.50 -2.56
N LEU A 155 13.92 10.63 -2.51
CA LEU A 155 14.52 11.94 -2.71
C LEU A 155 15.44 12.38 -1.57
N THR A 156 15.12 11.99 -0.30
CA THR A 156 15.96 12.31 0.86
C THR A 156 17.23 11.47 0.94
N GLN A 157 17.28 10.35 0.22
CA GLN A 157 18.39 9.39 0.33
C GLN A 157 19.30 9.36 -0.89
N ASN A 158 18.83 9.89 -2.04
CA ASN A 158 19.54 9.78 -3.31
C ASN A 158 19.41 11.07 -4.14
N PRO A 159 20.46 11.46 -4.87
CA PRO A 159 20.31 12.44 -5.93
C PRO A 159 19.45 11.84 -7.05
N VAL A 160 18.43 12.58 -7.49
CA VAL A 160 17.46 12.11 -8.48
C VAL A 160 17.42 13.06 -9.67
N ILE A 161 17.50 12.51 -10.87
CA ILE A 161 17.28 13.22 -12.12
C ILE A 161 16.00 12.66 -12.75
N ALA A 162 14.97 13.50 -12.88
CA ALA A 162 13.73 13.17 -13.55
C ALA A 162 13.71 13.79 -14.94
N THR A 163 13.45 12.98 -15.97
CA THR A 163 13.36 13.44 -17.36
C THR A 163 12.07 12.94 -18.00
N SER A 164 11.37 13.80 -18.73
CA SER A 164 10.22 13.43 -19.54
C SER A 164 9.92 14.53 -20.56
N ALA A 165 9.26 14.17 -21.64
CA ALA A 165 8.75 15.12 -22.63
C ALA A 165 7.57 15.96 -22.11
N THR A 166 6.97 15.59 -20.99
CA THR A 166 5.72 16.17 -20.45
C THR A 166 5.82 16.59 -18.99
N LEU A 167 7.00 17.05 -18.56
CA LEU A 167 7.20 17.52 -17.17
C LEU A 167 6.61 18.92 -16.92
N THR A 168 6.32 19.69 -17.98
CA THR A 168 5.77 21.04 -17.85
C THR A 168 4.28 21.08 -18.17
N VAL A 169 3.56 21.88 -17.39
CA VAL A 169 2.17 22.28 -17.68
C VAL A 169 2.15 23.80 -17.74
N GLY A 170 1.83 24.37 -18.90
CA GLY A 170 1.84 25.82 -19.10
C GLY A 170 3.21 26.48 -18.85
N ASN A 171 4.31 25.84 -19.28
CA ASN A 171 5.69 26.24 -19.05
C ASN A 171 6.11 26.27 -17.56
N ASN A 172 5.42 25.53 -16.70
CA ASN A 172 5.73 25.45 -15.28
C ASN A 172 5.93 23.99 -14.86
N PHE A 173 6.99 23.74 -14.11
CA PHE A 173 7.34 22.42 -13.55
C PHE A 173 6.68 22.14 -12.18
N ASP A 174 6.12 23.16 -11.51
CA ASP A 174 5.71 23.07 -10.10
C ASP A 174 4.71 21.94 -9.83
N ALA A 175 3.73 21.77 -10.70
CA ALA A 175 2.72 20.71 -10.54
C ALA A 175 3.35 19.32 -10.56
N MET A 176 4.27 19.08 -11.49
CA MET A 176 4.99 17.81 -11.59
C MET A 176 5.97 17.64 -10.43
N ALA A 177 6.73 18.68 -10.08
CA ALA A 177 7.65 18.63 -8.97
C ALA A 177 6.94 18.27 -7.66
N ARG A 178 5.79 18.90 -7.35
CA ARG A 178 4.97 18.53 -6.19
C ARG A 178 4.46 17.08 -6.27
N SER A 179 4.04 16.63 -7.42
CA SER A 179 3.49 15.27 -7.58
C SER A 179 4.52 14.17 -7.30
N ILE A 180 5.79 14.43 -7.55
CA ILE A 180 6.89 13.51 -7.25
C ILE A 180 7.58 13.77 -5.91
N GLY A 181 7.09 14.75 -5.14
CA GLY A 181 7.51 14.98 -3.75
C GLY A 181 8.48 16.13 -3.51
N PHE A 182 8.82 16.94 -4.53
CA PHE A 182 9.57 18.17 -4.31
C PHE A 182 8.69 19.26 -3.69
N VAL A 183 9.31 20.11 -2.87
CA VAL A 183 8.68 21.33 -2.34
C VAL A 183 9.00 22.47 -3.31
N VAL A 184 8.01 23.25 -3.70
CA VAL A 184 8.17 24.35 -4.65
C VAL A 184 7.34 25.58 -4.25
N GLY A 185 7.89 26.77 -4.45
CA GLY A 185 7.19 28.04 -4.26
C GLY A 185 6.91 28.36 -2.78
N SER A 186 5.70 28.81 -2.49
CA SER A 186 5.28 29.26 -1.14
C SER A 186 5.29 28.15 -0.08
N ASP A 187 5.36 26.90 -0.50
CA ASP A 187 5.47 25.76 0.41
C ASP A 187 6.89 25.66 1.03
N ALA A 188 7.84 26.47 0.52
CA ALA A 188 9.23 26.56 1.00
C ALA A 188 9.40 27.38 2.29
N ASP A 189 8.35 28.09 2.75
CA ASP A 189 8.36 28.84 4.00
C ASP A 189 8.13 27.95 5.23
N GLU A 190 7.80 26.66 5.04
CA GLU A 190 7.80 25.70 6.13
C GLU A 190 9.23 25.36 6.54
N GLU A 191 9.48 25.34 7.85
CA GLU A 191 10.77 25.00 8.45
C GLU A 191 11.22 23.62 7.94
N ILE A 192 12.30 23.55 7.15
CA ILE A 192 12.83 22.32 6.56
C ILE A 192 13.27 21.41 7.72
N LYS A 193 12.58 20.29 7.87
CA LYS A 193 12.91 19.32 8.92
C LYS A 193 14.19 18.56 8.55
N PRO A 194 14.95 18.08 9.54
CA PRO A 194 16.12 17.25 9.27
C PRO A 194 15.77 16.07 8.38
N GLY A 195 16.42 15.95 7.22
CA GLY A 195 16.18 14.92 6.21
C GLY A 195 15.20 15.32 5.10
N GLU A 196 14.62 16.52 5.12
CA GLU A 196 13.86 17.05 4.00
C GLU A 196 14.77 17.66 2.95
N ILE A 197 14.32 17.61 1.67
CA ILE A 197 15.07 18.20 0.57
C ILE A 197 14.86 19.69 0.62
N ASP A 198 15.98 20.43 0.67
CA ASP A 198 15.97 21.87 0.50
C ASP A 198 15.44 22.22 -0.90
N PRO A 199 14.34 22.98 -1.02
CA PRO A 199 13.82 23.44 -2.31
C PRO A 199 14.85 24.19 -3.16
N ALA A 200 15.82 24.84 -2.52
CA ALA A 200 16.91 25.52 -3.20
C ALA A 200 17.83 24.57 -4.00
N ASN A 201 17.80 23.26 -3.69
CA ASN A 201 18.55 22.24 -4.43
C ASN A 201 17.80 21.68 -5.64
N LEU A 202 16.54 22.04 -5.86
CA LEU A 202 15.78 21.64 -7.03
C LEU A 202 16.18 22.49 -8.24
N GLN A 203 16.75 21.86 -9.25
CA GLN A 203 17.04 22.48 -10.53
C GLN A 203 16.06 21.99 -11.58
N MET A 204 15.44 22.90 -12.30
CA MET A 204 14.51 22.65 -13.36
C MET A 204 15.09 23.17 -14.68
N LEU A 205 15.12 22.32 -15.71
CA LEU A 205 15.68 22.67 -17.00
C LEU A 205 14.75 22.23 -18.13
N ASP A 206 14.29 23.19 -18.93
CA ASP A 206 13.65 22.91 -20.21
C ASP A 206 14.71 22.98 -21.30
N VAL A 207 14.95 21.86 -21.95
CA VAL A 207 15.93 21.75 -23.06
C VAL A 207 15.32 22.06 -24.43
N GLY A 208 14.01 22.36 -24.46
CA GLY A 208 13.24 22.56 -25.68
C GLY A 208 13.03 21.27 -26.49
N SER A 209 12.41 21.44 -27.66
CA SER A 209 12.21 20.32 -28.60
C SER A 209 13.22 20.40 -29.74
N PRO A 210 13.90 19.30 -30.11
CA PRO A 210 14.73 19.27 -31.31
C PRO A 210 13.89 19.25 -32.60
N PHE A 211 12.56 19.11 -32.50
CA PHE A 211 11.66 19.07 -33.64
C PHE A 211 11.03 20.42 -33.89
N ASP A 212 11.13 20.90 -35.13
CA ASP A 212 10.45 22.11 -35.60
C ASP A 212 9.01 21.76 -36.07
N PHE A 213 8.10 21.63 -35.10
CA PHE A 213 6.71 21.28 -35.39
C PHE A 213 5.96 22.34 -36.21
N ALA A 214 6.42 23.59 -36.21
CA ALA A 214 5.79 24.67 -36.98
C ALA A 214 6.05 24.53 -38.49
N ASN A 215 7.20 23.97 -38.86
CA ASN A 215 7.60 23.82 -40.27
C ASN A 215 7.55 22.36 -40.77
N GLN A 216 7.45 21.38 -39.89
CA GLN A 216 7.44 19.96 -40.22
C GLN A 216 6.04 19.30 -40.14
N GLY A 217 5.03 20.04 -39.65
CA GLY A 217 3.64 19.60 -39.65
C GLY A 217 3.01 19.85 -41.04
N VAL A 218 2.82 18.77 -41.80
CA VAL A 218 2.02 18.79 -43.03
C VAL A 218 0.63 18.32 -42.74
#